data_640c9b98bd7e30dc51acbed4b9bb5dfe
#
_entry.id   640c9b98bd7e30dc51acbed4b9bb5dfe
#
_cell.length_a   1.000
_cell.length_b   1.000
_cell.length_c   1.000
_cell.angle_alpha   90.00
_cell.angle_beta   90.00
_cell.angle_gamma   90.00
#
_symmetry.space_group_name_H-M   'P 1'
#
loop_
_entity.id
_entity.type
_entity.pdbx_description
1 polymer ?
#
loop_
_entity_poly.entity_id
_entity_poly.type
_entity_poly.pdbx_seq_one_letter_code
_entity_poly.pdbx_strand_id
1 'polypeptide(L)'
;AMVDAQIPVLNPSNIQELIDYGLLSWKMSRYSGLWVAMKCITATIDSSASIDININNSSNIIEDFEENVHIRWPDDILKQEERISKFKIPAVLKFAKTHNINKAIWNEGKKKVGIIATGKAYNDLRQSLFDLNINKDIAKKIGLHIFKVGMSWPLEPTSLIEFCSGMQEILVVEEKRSLIESQTRDILYNVKNKPMRIIGKKD
;
A
#
# COMPACT_ATOMS: atom_id res chain seq x y z
N ALA A 1 -4.40 -4.34 16.56
CA ALA A 1 -5.86 -4.50 16.48
C ALA A 1 -6.29 -4.87 15.04
N MET A 2 -6.15 -3.98 14.02
CA MET A 2 -6.64 -4.29 12.66
C MET A 2 -5.90 -5.46 12.02
N VAL A 3 -4.59 -5.56 12.20
CA VAL A 3 -3.77 -6.69 11.73
C VAL A 3 -4.24 -8.01 12.35
N ASP A 4 -4.45 -8.03 13.65
CA ASP A 4 -4.89 -9.24 14.37
C ASP A 4 -6.32 -9.65 13.96
N ALA A 5 -7.16 -8.66 13.67
CA ALA A 5 -8.52 -8.88 13.14
C ALA A 5 -8.55 -9.18 11.64
N GLN A 6 -7.39 -9.22 10.98
CA GLN A 6 -7.26 -9.45 9.53
C GLN A 6 -8.09 -8.47 8.67
N ILE A 7 -8.16 -7.20 9.10
CA ILE A 7 -8.87 -6.13 8.42
C ILE A 7 -7.88 -5.32 7.57
N PRO A 8 -8.02 -5.27 6.23
CA PRO A 8 -7.19 -4.42 5.37
C PRO A 8 -7.27 -2.95 5.75
N VAL A 9 -6.13 -2.25 5.69
CA VAL A 9 -6.03 -0.86 6.11
C VAL A 9 -5.49 0.00 4.98
N LEU A 10 -6.30 0.93 4.47
CA LEU A 10 -5.90 1.98 3.57
C LEU A 10 -5.37 3.19 4.35
N ASN A 11 -4.33 3.84 3.83
CA ASN A 11 -3.66 4.97 4.47
C ASN A 11 -3.50 6.14 3.48
N PRO A 12 -4.55 6.98 3.33
CA PRO A 12 -4.50 8.12 2.43
C PRO A 12 -3.47 9.16 2.88
N SER A 13 -2.80 9.80 1.94
CA SER A 13 -1.82 10.85 2.20
C SER A 13 -2.39 12.27 2.12
N ASN A 14 -3.52 12.46 1.46
CA ASN A 14 -4.16 13.74 1.23
C ASN A 14 -5.68 13.60 1.07
N ILE A 15 -6.38 14.73 0.93
CA ILE A 15 -7.85 14.79 0.81
C ILE A 15 -8.35 14.08 -0.46
N GLN A 16 -7.67 14.20 -1.59
CA GLN A 16 -8.04 13.49 -2.82
C GLN A 16 -8.05 11.98 -2.58
N GLU A 17 -6.98 11.45 -1.99
CA GLU A 17 -6.89 10.03 -1.68
C GLU A 17 -7.88 9.57 -0.60
N LEU A 18 -8.26 10.47 0.31
CA LEU A 18 -9.29 10.15 1.30
C LEU A 18 -10.60 9.76 0.59
N ILE A 19 -10.99 10.50 -0.45
CA ILE A 19 -12.18 10.23 -1.25
C ILE A 19 -11.97 9.02 -2.15
N ASP A 20 -10.87 9.00 -2.89
CA ASP A 20 -10.56 7.90 -3.84
C ASP A 20 -10.48 6.55 -3.11
N TYR A 21 -9.79 6.51 -1.97
CA TYR A 21 -9.67 5.29 -1.16
C TYR A 21 -10.98 4.94 -0.43
N GLY A 22 -11.79 5.94 -0.09
CA GLY A 22 -13.14 5.72 0.42
C GLY A 22 -13.98 4.91 -0.57
N LEU A 23 -14.02 5.35 -1.82
CA LEU A 23 -14.71 4.65 -2.91
C LEU A 23 -14.09 3.28 -3.22
N LEU A 24 -12.76 3.20 -3.24
CA LEU A 24 -12.04 1.94 -3.44
C LEU A 24 -12.27 0.96 -2.29
N SER A 25 -12.37 1.43 -1.04
CA SER A 25 -12.62 0.57 0.12
C SER A 25 -13.97 -0.14 0.04
N TRP A 26 -15.00 0.55 -0.45
CA TRP A 26 -16.30 -0.06 -0.72
C TRP A 26 -16.21 -1.17 -1.78
N LYS A 27 -15.52 -0.90 -2.88
CA LYS A 27 -15.32 -1.89 -3.94
C LYS A 27 -14.51 -3.08 -3.44
N MET A 28 -13.40 -2.83 -2.72
CA MET A 28 -12.55 -3.86 -2.13
C MET A 28 -13.34 -4.74 -1.14
N SER A 29 -14.16 -4.13 -0.28
CA SER A 29 -14.99 -4.86 0.68
C SER A 29 -15.97 -5.80 -0.01
N ARG A 30 -16.64 -5.34 -1.05
CA ARG A 30 -17.58 -6.16 -1.85
C ARG A 30 -16.86 -7.27 -2.60
N TYR A 31 -15.68 -6.97 -3.16
CA TYR A 31 -14.88 -7.92 -3.91
C TYR A 31 -14.30 -9.03 -3.02
N SER A 32 -13.82 -8.69 -1.84
CA SER A 32 -13.10 -9.62 -0.95
C SER A 32 -13.96 -10.24 0.13
N GLY A 33 -15.16 -9.68 0.39
CA GLY A 33 -16.00 -10.09 1.52
C GLY A 33 -15.41 -9.75 2.90
N LEU A 34 -14.44 -8.82 2.96
CA LEU A 34 -13.84 -8.33 4.22
C LEU A 34 -14.28 -6.90 4.53
N TRP A 35 -14.25 -6.57 5.80
CA TRP A 35 -14.27 -5.18 6.23
C TRP A 35 -12.97 -4.52 5.82
N VAL A 36 -13.03 -3.25 5.45
CA VAL A 36 -11.86 -2.45 5.10
C VAL A 36 -11.80 -1.23 5.99
N ALA A 37 -10.66 -1.01 6.61
CA ALA A 37 -10.42 0.17 7.44
C ALA A 37 -9.63 1.23 6.66
N MET A 38 -9.85 2.48 7.01
CA MET A 38 -9.06 3.61 6.52
C MET A 38 -8.43 4.35 7.70
N LYS A 39 -7.11 4.54 7.67
CA LYS A 39 -6.38 5.29 8.68
C LYS A 39 -6.51 6.79 8.39
N CYS A 40 -7.38 7.45 9.13
CA CYS A 40 -7.54 8.91 9.09
C CYS A 40 -6.79 9.54 10.25
N ILE A 41 -5.89 10.47 9.97
CA ILE A 41 -5.16 11.24 10.98
C ILE A 41 -5.55 12.71 10.88
N THR A 42 -5.53 13.43 11.99
CA THR A 42 -5.89 14.86 12.10
C THR A 42 -5.21 15.70 11.03
N ALA A 43 -3.91 15.52 10.82
CA ALA A 43 -3.14 16.27 9.82
C ALA A 43 -3.64 16.09 8.37
N THR A 44 -4.39 15.03 8.08
CA THR A 44 -4.97 14.80 6.74
C THR A 44 -6.43 15.21 6.68
N ILE A 45 -7.25 14.86 7.71
CA ILE A 45 -8.70 15.09 7.67
C ILE A 45 -9.11 16.52 8.01
N ASP A 46 -8.31 17.25 8.80
CA ASP A 46 -8.57 18.65 9.16
C ASP A 46 -8.00 19.64 8.11
N SER A 47 -7.39 19.13 7.04
CA SER A 47 -6.92 19.95 5.93
C SER A 47 -8.04 20.23 4.93
N SER A 48 -7.87 21.27 4.12
CA SER A 48 -8.77 21.63 3.02
C SER A 48 -8.01 21.67 1.71
N ALA A 49 -8.58 21.10 0.68
CA ALA A 49 -7.98 21.10 -0.66
C ALA A 49 -9.07 21.07 -1.75
N SER A 50 -8.74 21.59 -2.91
CA SER A 50 -9.55 21.34 -4.12
C SER A 50 -9.33 19.89 -4.56
N ILE A 51 -10.41 19.22 -4.93
CA ILE A 51 -10.41 17.82 -5.36
C ILE A 51 -11.02 17.70 -6.75
N ASP A 52 -10.53 16.71 -7.50
CA ASP A 52 -11.13 16.30 -8.76
C ASP A 52 -12.17 15.21 -8.51
N ILE A 53 -13.44 15.53 -8.76
CA ILE A 53 -14.52 14.54 -8.68
C ILE A 53 -14.73 13.95 -10.06
N ASN A 54 -14.08 12.82 -10.33
CA ASN A 54 -14.23 12.10 -11.57
C ASN A 54 -15.19 10.92 -11.38
N ILE A 55 -16.49 11.19 -11.55
CA ILE A 55 -17.58 10.23 -11.35
C ILE A 55 -17.45 9.04 -12.31
N ASN A 56 -16.83 9.23 -13.46
CA ASN A 56 -16.65 8.19 -14.48
C ASN A 56 -15.57 7.15 -14.15
N ASN A 57 -14.63 7.44 -13.23
CA ASN A 57 -13.65 6.45 -12.76
C ASN A 57 -14.26 5.39 -11.81
N SER A 58 -15.53 5.52 -11.47
CA SER A 58 -16.25 4.53 -10.65
C SER A 58 -16.69 3.28 -11.41
N SER A 59 -16.57 3.26 -12.73
CA SER A 59 -17.08 2.19 -13.60
C SER A 59 -16.09 1.06 -13.89
N ASN A 60 -14.94 1.01 -13.22
CA ASN A 60 -14.08 -0.16 -13.33
C ASN A 60 -14.85 -1.38 -12.82
N ILE A 61 -15.20 -2.24 -13.76
CA ILE A 61 -15.90 -3.50 -13.60
C ILE A 61 -15.30 -4.21 -12.40
N ILE A 62 -16.13 -4.46 -11.39
CA ILE A 62 -15.78 -5.41 -10.35
C ILE A 62 -15.78 -6.74 -11.08
N GLU A 63 -14.61 -7.29 -11.39
CA GLU A 63 -14.51 -8.68 -11.81
C GLU A 63 -15.16 -9.49 -10.70
N ASP A 64 -16.15 -10.31 -11.04
CA ASP A 64 -16.74 -11.24 -10.09
C ASP A 64 -15.63 -12.09 -9.51
N PHE A 65 -15.44 -12.00 -8.19
CA PHE A 65 -14.43 -12.81 -7.54
C PHE A 65 -14.96 -14.24 -7.35
N GLU A 66 -14.02 -15.17 -7.43
CA GLU A 66 -14.28 -16.61 -7.30
C GLU A 66 -15.14 -16.94 -6.07
N GLU A 67 -15.93 -17.99 -6.21
CA GLU A 67 -16.77 -18.58 -5.16
C GLU A 67 -15.98 -18.74 -3.86
N ASN A 68 -16.39 -18.25 -2.74
CA ASN A 68 -15.92 -18.48 -1.37
C ASN A 68 -15.49 -17.25 -0.57
N VAL A 69 -15.62 -16.03 -1.10
CA VAL A 69 -15.32 -14.81 -0.32
C VAL A 69 -16.47 -14.39 0.60
N HIS A 70 -17.72 -14.79 0.32
CA HIS A 70 -18.87 -14.43 1.13
C HIS A 70 -19.12 -15.42 2.27
N ILE A 71 -19.68 -14.93 3.38
CA ILE A 71 -20.10 -15.77 4.50
C ILE A 71 -21.17 -16.74 4.04
N ARG A 72 -21.00 -18.01 4.39
CA ARG A 72 -22.00 -19.06 4.18
C ARG A 72 -22.55 -19.53 5.53
N TRP A 73 -23.84 -19.49 5.67
CA TRP A 73 -24.51 -20.07 6.83
C TRP A 73 -24.82 -21.56 6.53
N PRO A 74 -24.48 -22.50 7.37
CA PRO A 74 -23.94 -22.41 8.74
C PRO A 74 -22.44 -22.80 8.84
N ASP A 75 -21.53 -22.05 8.22
CA ASP A 75 -20.09 -22.30 8.40
C ASP A 75 -19.71 -22.25 9.89
N ASP A 76 -18.94 -23.21 10.36
CA ASP A 76 -18.33 -23.14 11.68
C ASP A 76 -17.22 -22.06 11.75
N ILE A 77 -16.81 -21.70 12.97
CA ILE A 77 -15.84 -20.65 13.22
C ILE A 77 -14.50 -20.92 12.52
N LEU A 78 -14.01 -22.16 12.57
CA LEU A 78 -12.71 -22.53 11.96
C LEU A 78 -12.77 -22.43 10.44
N LYS A 79 -13.89 -22.81 9.82
CA LYS A 79 -14.07 -22.66 8.37
C LYS A 79 -14.15 -21.19 7.95
N GLN A 80 -14.76 -20.34 8.77
CA GLN A 80 -14.79 -18.90 8.51
C GLN A 80 -13.37 -18.31 8.56
N GLU A 81 -12.55 -18.69 9.54
CA GLU A 81 -11.16 -18.25 9.66
C GLU A 81 -10.29 -18.77 8.51
N GLU A 82 -10.45 -20.05 8.16
CA GLU A 82 -9.79 -20.62 6.99
C GLU A 82 -10.15 -19.86 5.70
N ARG A 83 -11.40 -19.48 5.54
CA ARG A 83 -11.87 -18.69 4.40
C ARG A 83 -11.23 -17.32 4.33
N ILE A 84 -11.03 -16.64 5.48
CA ILE A 84 -10.32 -15.36 5.52
C ILE A 84 -8.91 -15.53 4.98
N SER A 85 -8.17 -16.49 5.48
CA SER A 85 -6.76 -16.69 5.14
C SER A 85 -6.56 -17.19 3.71
N LYS A 86 -7.38 -18.15 3.24
CA LYS A 86 -7.18 -18.81 1.94
C LYS A 86 -7.81 -18.09 0.75
N PHE A 87 -8.89 -17.33 0.98
CA PHE A 87 -9.64 -16.73 -0.13
C PHE A 87 -9.73 -15.20 -0.01
N LYS A 88 -10.10 -14.66 1.15
CA LYS A 88 -10.40 -13.25 1.27
C LYS A 88 -9.15 -12.35 1.26
N ILE A 89 -8.11 -12.72 2.00
CA ILE A 89 -6.82 -11.97 1.98
C ILE A 89 -6.15 -12.02 0.61
N PRO A 90 -6.03 -13.17 -0.08
CA PRO A 90 -5.59 -13.22 -1.47
C PRO A 90 -6.41 -12.34 -2.41
N ALA A 91 -7.73 -12.28 -2.24
CA ALA A 91 -8.60 -11.39 -3.01
C ALA A 91 -8.24 -9.91 -2.79
N VAL A 92 -8.03 -9.50 -1.54
CA VAL A 92 -7.59 -8.13 -1.21
C VAL A 92 -6.26 -7.79 -1.89
N LEU A 93 -5.29 -8.70 -1.86
CA LEU A 93 -3.98 -8.49 -2.49
C LEU A 93 -4.10 -8.36 -4.01
N LYS A 94 -4.91 -9.22 -4.64
CA LYS A 94 -5.22 -9.15 -6.07
C LYS A 94 -5.88 -7.82 -6.43
N PHE A 95 -6.88 -7.40 -5.65
CA PHE A 95 -7.55 -6.11 -5.83
C PHE A 95 -6.57 -4.94 -5.70
N ALA A 96 -5.74 -4.94 -4.66
CA ALA A 96 -4.76 -3.88 -4.42
C ALA A 96 -3.75 -3.75 -5.58
N LYS A 97 -3.29 -4.87 -6.13
CA LYS A 97 -2.41 -4.90 -7.31
C LYS A 97 -3.11 -4.37 -8.55
N THR A 98 -4.32 -4.85 -8.86
CA THR A 98 -5.08 -4.45 -10.04
C THR A 98 -5.38 -2.94 -10.06
N HIS A 99 -5.67 -2.37 -8.89
CA HIS A 99 -5.99 -0.95 -8.76
C HIS A 99 -4.76 -0.07 -8.46
N ASN A 100 -3.54 -0.62 -8.46
CA ASN A 100 -2.30 0.10 -8.18
C ASN A 100 -2.36 0.94 -6.90
N ILE A 101 -2.95 0.39 -5.82
CA ILE A 101 -3.07 1.07 -4.54
C ILE A 101 -1.68 1.31 -3.94
N ASN A 102 -0.78 0.34 -4.08
CA ASN A 102 0.64 0.49 -3.81
C ASN A 102 1.38 0.63 -5.14
N LYS A 103 2.17 1.69 -5.31
CA LYS A 103 2.76 2.00 -6.62
C LYS A 103 4.10 2.70 -6.56
N ALA A 104 4.95 2.42 -7.53
CA ALA A 104 6.16 3.18 -7.77
C ALA A 104 5.80 4.54 -8.39
N ILE A 105 6.23 5.64 -7.74
CA ILE A 105 6.02 7.02 -8.19
C ILE A 105 7.19 7.49 -9.05
N TRP A 106 8.41 7.26 -8.59
CA TRP A 106 9.64 7.45 -9.34
C TRP A 106 10.33 6.10 -9.46
N ASN A 107 10.55 5.62 -10.67
CA ASN A 107 11.13 4.30 -10.92
C ASN A 107 11.93 4.26 -12.23
N GLU A 108 12.75 5.30 -12.47
CA GLU A 108 13.56 5.41 -13.68
C GLU A 108 15.04 5.51 -13.34
N GLY A 109 15.91 4.96 -14.19
CA GLY A 109 17.36 5.01 -14.03
C GLY A 109 17.95 3.83 -13.27
N LYS A 110 19.20 3.98 -12.80
CA LYS A 110 19.89 2.93 -12.03
C LYS A 110 19.27 2.78 -10.65
N LYS A 111 19.00 1.57 -10.23
CA LYS A 111 18.40 1.26 -8.94
C LYS A 111 19.47 1.28 -7.82
N LYS A 112 19.64 2.43 -7.15
CA LYS A 112 20.55 2.56 -6.01
C LYS A 112 19.77 2.57 -4.70
N VAL A 113 18.93 3.58 -4.49
CA VAL A 113 18.19 3.77 -3.25
C VAL A 113 16.69 3.83 -3.55
N GLY A 114 15.92 2.98 -2.89
CA GLY A 114 14.46 3.04 -2.91
C GLY A 114 13.94 3.59 -1.60
N ILE A 115 12.99 4.52 -1.64
CA ILE A 115 12.28 5.00 -0.46
C ILE A 115 10.85 4.50 -0.51
N ILE A 116 10.42 3.79 0.53
CA ILE A 116 9.05 3.32 0.72
C ILE A 116 8.38 4.20 1.75
N ALA A 117 7.27 4.84 1.41
CA ALA A 117 6.56 5.74 2.33
C ALA A 117 5.04 5.58 2.24
N THR A 118 4.34 5.89 3.34
CA THR A 118 2.88 5.74 3.45
C THR A 118 2.22 6.94 4.12
N GLY A 119 0.98 7.24 3.73
CA GLY A 119 0.16 8.28 4.35
C GLY A 119 0.86 9.63 4.38
N LYS A 120 0.78 10.35 5.53
CA LYS A 120 1.42 11.67 5.70
C LYS A 120 2.94 11.63 5.48
N ALA A 121 3.61 10.57 5.94
CA ALA A 121 5.06 10.44 5.77
C ALA A 121 5.50 10.47 4.29
N TYR A 122 4.62 10.05 3.36
CA TYR A 122 4.87 10.22 1.93
C TYR A 122 4.85 11.70 1.51
N ASN A 123 3.94 12.51 2.06
CA ASN A 123 3.93 13.95 1.75
C ASN A 123 5.13 14.68 2.36
N ASP A 124 5.53 14.32 3.57
CA ASP A 124 6.73 14.87 4.22
C ASP A 124 7.99 14.53 3.42
N LEU A 125 8.10 13.30 2.92
CA LEU A 125 9.16 12.91 1.99
C LEU A 125 9.15 13.76 0.72
N ARG A 126 7.98 13.96 0.10
CA ARG A 126 7.85 14.78 -1.12
C ARG A 126 8.26 16.23 -0.87
N GLN A 127 7.86 16.79 0.28
CA GLN A 127 8.25 18.15 0.67
C GLN A 127 9.77 18.24 0.90
N SER A 128 10.35 17.30 1.62
CA SER A 128 11.81 17.26 1.84
C SER A 128 12.61 17.20 0.53
N LEU A 129 12.14 16.39 -0.43
CA LEU A 129 12.77 16.33 -1.75
C LEU A 129 12.63 17.63 -2.53
N PHE A 130 11.49 18.30 -2.41
CA PHE A 130 11.28 19.63 -3.00
C PHE A 130 12.24 20.67 -2.39
N ASP A 131 12.35 20.73 -1.08
CA ASP A 131 13.24 21.65 -0.36
C ASP A 131 14.73 21.42 -0.71
N LEU A 132 15.09 20.18 -0.99
CA LEU A 132 16.43 19.79 -1.48
C LEU A 132 16.61 20.00 -2.99
N ASN A 133 15.61 20.56 -3.69
CA ASN A 133 15.58 20.71 -5.13
C ASN A 133 15.76 19.40 -5.91
N ILE A 134 15.37 18.25 -5.32
CA ILE A 134 15.43 16.95 -5.98
C ILE A 134 14.11 16.71 -6.73
N ASN A 135 14.15 16.92 -8.03
CA ASN A 135 13.06 16.57 -8.96
C ASN A 135 13.25 15.18 -9.56
N LYS A 136 12.31 14.74 -10.41
CA LYS A 136 12.33 13.42 -11.06
C LYS A 136 13.60 13.18 -11.88
N ASP A 137 14.10 14.20 -12.58
CA ASP A 137 15.31 14.08 -13.44
C ASP A 137 16.57 13.92 -12.61
N ILE A 138 16.67 14.65 -11.50
CA ILE A 138 17.79 14.50 -10.56
C ILE A 138 17.70 13.14 -9.88
N ALA A 139 16.53 12.72 -9.41
CA ALA A 139 16.31 11.42 -8.82
C ALA A 139 16.77 10.29 -9.75
N LYS A 140 16.39 10.36 -11.04
CA LYS A 140 16.84 9.43 -12.08
C LYS A 140 18.37 9.38 -12.22
N LYS A 141 19.04 10.54 -12.20
CA LYS A 141 20.51 10.64 -12.32
C LYS A 141 21.22 10.02 -11.11
N ILE A 142 20.74 10.29 -9.91
CA ILE A 142 21.37 9.77 -8.66
C ILE A 142 20.96 8.34 -8.34
N GLY A 143 19.91 7.82 -8.98
CA GLY A 143 19.40 6.46 -8.75
C GLY A 143 18.46 6.36 -7.55
N LEU A 144 17.69 7.42 -7.29
CA LEU A 144 16.68 7.47 -6.23
C LEU A 144 15.29 7.08 -6.78
N HIS A 145 14.65 6.16 -6.11
CA HIS A 145 13.32 5.64 -6.47
C HIS A 145 12.35 5.80 -5.32
N ILE A 146 11.06 5.96 -5.60
CA ILE A 146 10.03 6.16 -4.58
C ILE A 146 8.88 5.19 -4.81
N PHE A 147 8.52 4.46 -3.76
CA PHE A 147 7.34 3.59 -3.70
C PHE A 147 6.35 4.12 -2.66
N LYS A 148 5.14 4.37 -3.10
CA LYS A 148 4.06 4.82 -2.24
C LYS A 148 3.18 3.65 -1.85
N VAL A 149 3.01 3.48 -0.54
CA VAL A 149 2.11 2.48 0.04
C VAL A 149 0.78 3.14 0.37
N GLY A 150 -0.27 2.78 -0.35
CA GLY A 150 -1.65 3.21 -0.09
C GLY A 150 -2.41 2.23 0.80
N MET A 151 -2.16 0.92 0.67
CA MET A 151 -2.66 -0.10 1.57
C MET A 151 -1.53 -0.54 2.50
N SER A 152 -1.61 -0.13 3.76
CA SER A 152 -0.56 -0.37 4.75
C SER A 152 -0.60 -1.79 5.33
N TRP A 153 -1.74 -2.47 5.27
CA TRP A 153 -1.89 -3.88 5.62
C TRP A 153 -3.08 -4.51 4.89
N PRO A 154 -2.96 -5.75 4.37
CA PRO A 154 -1.69 -6.43 4.11
C PRO A 154 -0.89 -5.73 3.00
N LEU A 155 0.43 -5.73 3.12
CA LEU A 155 1.28 -5.11 2.09
C LEU A 155 1.31 -6.00 0.85
N GLU A 156 0.96 -5.46 -0.32
CA GLU A 156 0.91 -6.22 -1.56
C GLU A 156 2.33 -6.61 -2.00
N PRO A 157 2.63 -7.92 -2.07
CA PRO A 157 4.01 -8.40 -2.20
C PRO A 157 4.58 -8.24 -3.61
N THR A 158 3.75 -8.40 -4.65
CA THR A 158 4.26 -8.47 -6.02
C THR A 158 4.86 -7.14 -6.47
N SER A 159 4.09 -6.04 -6.32
CA SER A 159 4.56 -4.70 -6.69
C SER A 159 5.74 -4.25 -5.85
N LEU A 160 5.77 -4.66 -4.56
CA LEU A 160 6.89 -4.40 -3.67
C LEU A 160 8.16 -5.12 -4.13
N ILE A 161 8.08 -6.41 -4.44
CA ILE A 161 9.22 -7.20 -4.93
C ILE A 161 9.73 -6.63 -6.26
N GLU A 162 8.85 -6.31 -7.19
CA GLU A 162 9.19 -5.69 -8.47
C GLU A 162 9.96 -4.36 -8.28
N PHE A 163 9.50 -3.53 -7.33
CA PHE A 163 10.16 -2.28 -6.99
C PHE A 163 11.53 -2.52 -6.36
N CYS A 164 11.60 -3.37 -5.33
CA CYS A 164 12.82 -3.61 -4.55
C CYS A 164 13.89 -4.40 -5.32
N SER A 165 13.49 -5.16 -6.34
CA SER A 165 14.43 -6.00 -7.11
C SER A 165 15.51 -5.16 -7.78
N GLY A 166 16.78 -5.48 -7.47
CA GLY A 166 17.96 -4.78 -7.99
C GLY A 166 18.30 -3.47 -7.29
N MET A 167 17.55 -3.03 -6.27
CA MET A 167 17.94 -1.92 -5.40
C MET A 167 19.13 -2.30 -4.53
N GLN A 168 20.02 -1.36 -4.27
CA GLN A 168 21.12 -1.57 -3.33
C GLN A 168 20.62 -1.42 -1.89
N GLU A 169 19.87 -0.35 -1.63
CA GLU A 169 19.32 -0.05 -0.29
C GLU A 169 17.85 0.38 -0.38
N ILE A 170 17.09 0.06 0.64
CA ILE A 170 15.72 0.53 0.85
C ILE A 170 15.64 1.29 2.17
N LEU A 171 15.08 2.50 2.12
CA LEU A 171 14.67 3.28 3.29
C LEU A 171 13.16 3.22 3.45
N VAL A 172 12.67 2.80 4.61
CA VAL A 172 11.23 2.80 4.93
C VAL A 172 10.91 3.99 5.83
N VAL A 173 10.02 4.87 5.35
CA VAL A 173 9.58 6.07 6.07
C VAL A 173 8.14 5.90 6.50
N GLU A 174 7.94 5.67 7.78
CA GLU A 174 6.62 5.47 8.39
C GLU A 174 6.54 6.06 9.81
N GLU A 175 5.33 6.34 10.26
CA GLU A 175 5.09 6.86 11.61
C GLU A 175 4.98 5.75 12.66
N LYS A 176 5.37 6.06 13.89
CA LYS A 176 5.23 5.23 15.09
C LYS A 176 5.96 3.89 14.99
N ARG A 177 5.22 2.80 14.78
CA ARG A 177 5.78 1.44 14.75
C ARG A 177 6.19 1.01 13.35
N SER A 178 7.16 0.11 13.28
CA SER A 178 7.65 -0.49 12.03
C SER A 178 6.65 -1.52 11.46
N LEU A 179 5.54 -1.05 10.89
CA LEU A 179 4.56 -1.91 10.25
C LEU A 179 4.94 -2.24 8.80
N ILE A 180 5.27 -1.21 8.03
CA ILE A 180 5.66 -1.38 6.61
C ILE A 180 7.05 -2.01 6.51
N GLU A 181 7.99 -1.55 7.34
CA GLU A 181 9.33 -2.12 7.40
C GLU A 181 9.30 -3.63 7.71
N SER A 182 8.53 -4.03 8.74
CA SER A 182 8.44 -5.45 9.11
C SER A 182 7.88 -6.30 7.99
N GLN A 183 6.77 -5.89 7.36
CA GLN A 183 6.20 -6.59 6.22
C GLN A 183 7.17 -6.61 5.02
N THR A 184 7.89 -5.50 4.76
CA THR A 184 8.89 -5.44 3.69
C THR A 184 10.01 -6.46 3.93
N ARG A 185 10.53 -6.56 5.15
CA ARG A 185 11.55 -7.55 5.54
C ARG A 185 11.03 -8.98 5.37
N ASP A 186 9.83 -9.25 5.83
CA ASP A 186 9.20 -10.57 5.74
C ASP A 186 8.99 -10.99 4.28
N ILE A 187 8.44 -10.11 3.45
CA ILE A 187 8.20 -10.37 2.02
C ILE A 187 9.52 -10.62 1.27
N LEU A 188 10.57 -9.85 1.58
CA LEU A 188 11.84 -9.93 0.88
C LEU A 188 12.77 -11.01 1.44
N TYR A 189 12.42 -11.69 2.54
CA TYR A 189 13.30 -12.62 3.24
C TYR A 189 13.94 -13.67 2.32
N ASN A 190 13.15 -14.33 1.48
CA ASN A 190 13.60 -15.36 0.56
C ASN A 190 13.78 -14.91 -0.91
N VAL A 191 13.69 -13.60 -1.18
CA VAL A 191 13.83 -13.07 -2.54
C VAL A 191 15.32 -13.04 -2.92
N LYS A 192 15.67 -13.63 -4.07
CA LYS A 192 17.07 -13.77 -4.50
C LYS A 192 17.75 -12.43 -4.84
N ASN A 193 17.04 -11.51 -5.48
CA ASN A 193 17.58 -10.21 -5.91
C ASN A 193 17.07 -9.08 -5.01
N LYS A 194 17.11 -9.31 -3.70
CA LYS A 194 16.68 -8.34 -2.69
C LYS A 194 17.75 -7.27 -2.43
N PRO A 195 17.37 -6.12 -1.87
CA PRO A 195 18.32 -5.09 -1.43
C PRO A 195 19.33 -5.65 -0.42
N MET A 196 20.53 -5.12 -0.43
CA MET A 196 21.56 -5.49 0.55
C MET A 196 21.19 -5.02 1.96
N ARG A 197 20.49 -3.89 2.05
CA ARG A 197 20.10 -3.26 3.31
C ARG A 197 18.69 -2.70 3.24
N ILE A 198 17.93 -2.91 4.31
CA ILE A 198 16.63 -2.27 4.56
C ILE A 198 16.76 -1.49 5.86
N ILE A 199 16.63 -0.17 5.75
CA ILE A 199 16.77 0.80 6.82
C ILE A 199 15.38 1.30 7.20
N GLY A 200 15.09 1.41 8.47
CA GLY A 200 13.84 1.90 9.00
C GLY A 200 13.94 2.25 10.47
N LYS A 201 13.05 1.71 11.27
CA LYS A 201 13.01 1.95 12.74
C LYS A 201 13.70 0.87 13.57
N LYS A 202 14.12 -0.22 12.93
CA LYS A 202 14.73 -1.39 13.58
C LYS A 202 16.17 -1.61 13.12
N ASP A 203 16.91 -0.55 12.90
CA ASP A 203 18.32 -0.65 12.54
C ASP A 203 19.19 -0.97 13.76
#